data_ab71783501fa21dacce7cf5174f055a3
#
_entry.id   ab71783501fa21dacce7cf5174f055a3
#
_cell.length_a   1.000
_cell.length_b   1.000
_cell.length_c   1.000
_cell.angle_alpha   90.00
_cell.angle_beta   90.00
_cell.angle_gamma   90.00
#
_symmetry.space_group_name_H-M   'P 1'
#
loop_
_entity.id
_entity.type
_entity.pdbx_description
1 polymer ?
#
loop_
_entity_poly.entity_id
_entity_poly.type
_entity_poly.pdbx_seq_one_letter_code
_entity_poly.pdbx_strand_id
1 'polypeptide(L)'
;MVNLLPIEKDEKISAMIRVDEVENDSYLVMVTRNGTIKRTALSAYRNVRKGGIIAINLEEGDELAWVRNTTGEDDLIIATRQGVAIRFAESDVRPMGRTATGVRAIRLDEGDEVIAMATCEEGGYLLTVTENGQGRRTALGEYRTQNRGGRGVRNYDCEGKGTLVAGVRVVGEEDDVILIADDGIIIRIPCEQIAVQSRYGGGVHAMRLEEGSRVVALARAPREEDDENPDEGEDAENTAEPVTDEPETAEE
;
A
#
# COMPACT_ATOMS: atom_id res chain seq x y z
N MET A 1 10.76 3.90 -18.08
CA MET A 1 10.93 2.44 -18.05
C MET A 1 11.04 1.81 -19.44
N VAL A 2 10.27 2.25 -20.43
CA VAL A 2 10.31 1.73 -21.83
C VAL A 2 11.73 1.68 -22.43
N ASN A 3 12.63 2.56 -21.99
CA ASN A 3 14.02 2.60 -22.49
C ASN A 3 14.97 1.64 -21.76
N LEU A 4 14.52 0.98 -20.70
CA LEU A 4 15.34 0.06 -19.89
C LEU A 4 14.98 -1.40 -20.14
N LEU A 5 13.76 -1.68 -20.56
CA LEU A 5 13.23 -3.01 -20.80
C LEU A 5 12.65 -3.10 -22.21
N PRO A 6 12.95 -4.15 -22.98
CA PRO A 6 12.31 -4.42 -24.27
C PRO A 6 10.87 -4.92 -24.04
N ILE A 7 9.96 -3.98 -23.76
CA ILE A 7 8.53 -4.26 -23.50
C ILE A 7 7.78 -4.15 -24.81
N GLU A 8 6.97 -5.14 -25.16
CA GLU A 8 6.05 -5.11 -26.30
C GLU A 8 4.86 -4.15 -26.04
N LYS A 9 4.17 -3.74 -27.11
CA LYS A 9 3.11 -2.71 -27.01
C LYS A 9 1.96 -3.09 -26.08
N ASP A 10 1.69 -4.38 -25.94
CA ASP A 10 0.57 -4.91 -25.15
C ASP A 10 1.02 -5.46 -23.79
N GLU A 11 2.31 -5.42 -23.48
CA GLU A 11 2.84 -5.83 -22.17
C GLU A 11 2.62 -4.75 -21.11
N LYS A 12 2.16 -5.17 -19.94
CA LYS A 12 1.96 -4.32 -18.77
C LYS A 12 2.92 -4.73 -17.66
N ILE A 13 3.49 -3.76 -16.96
CA ILE A 13 4.25 -4.00 -15.73
C ILE A 13 3.25 -4.15 -14.59
N SER A 14 3.10 -5.37 -14.06
CA SER A 14 2.20 -5.67 -12.94
C SER A 14 2.80 -5.34 -11.59
N ALA A 15 4.11 -5.56 -11.42
CA ALA A 15 4.81 -5.28 -10.17
C ALA A 15 6.29 -5.00 -10.42
N MET A 16 6.89 -4.22 -9.53
CA MET A 16 8.34 -4.00 -9.46
C MET A 16 8.76 -4.17 -8.00
N ILE A 17 9.73 -5.02 -7.76
CA ILE A 17 10.31 -5.24 -6.44
C ILE A 17 11.80 -5.00 -6.47
N ARG A 18 12.33 -4.41 -5.40
CA ARG A 18 13.76 -4.30 -5.18
C ARG A 18 14.26 -5.59 -4.54
N VAL A 19 15.32 -6.14 -5.07
CA VAL A 19 16.03 -7.30 -4.53
C VAL A 19 17.49 -6.89 -4.37
N ASP A 20 17.91 -6.67 -3.12
CA ASP A 20 19.29 -6.19 -2.85
C ASP A 20 20.29 -7.34 -2.98
N GLU A 21 20.02 -8.49 -2.39
CA GLU A 21 20.80 -9.73 -2.55
C GLU A 21 19.86 -10.93 -2.66
N VAL A 22 20.26 -11.91 -3.47
CA VAL A 22 19.53 -13.18 -3.58
C VAL A 22 20.01 -14.09 -2.44
N GLU A 23 19.47 -13.87 -1.25
CA GLU A 23 19.65 -14.80 -0.14
C GLU A 23 19.03 -16.16 -0.47
N ASN A 24 19.65 -17.24 0.00
CA ASN A 24 19.23 -18.60 -0.38
C ASN A 24 17.87 -19.00 0.23
N ASP A 25 17.44 -18.29 1.30
CA ASP A 25 16.27 -18.64 2.10
C ASP A 25 15.08 -17.69 1.89
N SER A 26 15.16 -16.81 0.89
CA SER A 26 14.05 -15.90 0.57
C SER A 26 13.18 -16.41 -0.57
N TYR A 27 11.94 -15.95 -0.59
CA TYR A 27 10.93 -16.38 -1.55
C TYR A 27 10.26 -15.18 -2.24
N LEU A 28 9.79 -15.39 -3.47
CA LEU A 28 8.80 -14.54 -4.10
C LEU A 28 7.42 -15.15 -3.92
N VAL A 29 6.58 -14.44 -3.20
CA VAL A 29 5.15 -14.73 -3.10
C VAL A 29 4.41 -13.88 -4.12
N MET A 30 3.60 -14.54 -4.93
CA MET A 30 2.79 -13.96 -6.00
C MET A 30 1.33 -14.27 -5.75
N VAL A 31 0.46 -13.27 -5.87
CA VAL A 31 -0.99 -13.44 -5.74
C VAL A 31 -1.67 -12.87 -6.95
N THR A 32 -2.61 -13.63 -7.50
CA THR A 32 -3.41 -13.21 -8.65
C THR A 32 -4.71 -12.53 -8.19
N ARG A 33 -5.33 -11.81 -9.10
CA ARG A 33 -6.61 -11.13 -8.87
C ARG A 33 -7.73 -12.09 -8.49
N ASN A 34 -7.72 -13.30 -9.05
CA ASN A 34 -8.72 -14.36 -8.76
C ASN A 34 -8.38 -15.18 -7.51
N GLY A 35 -7.38 -14.76 -6.71
CA GLY A 35 -7.11 -15.36 -5.40
C GLY A 35 -6.24 -16.62 -5.43
N THR A 36 -5.45 -16.82 -6.47
CA THR A 36 -4.41 -17.85 -6.53
C THR A 36 -3.11 -17.31 -5.95
N ILE A 37 -2.42 -18.10 -5.13
CA ILE A 37 -1.13 -17.76 -4.54
C ILE A 37 -0.07 -18.77 -4.94
N LYS A 38 1.14 -18.27 -5.13
CA LYS A 38 2.31 -19.06 -5.44
C LYS A 38 3.51 -18.57 -4.65
N ARG A 39 4.31 -19.49 -4.11
CA ARG A 39 5.59 -19.21 -3.48
C ARG A 39 6.71 -19.92 -4.26
N THR A 40 7.74 -19.17 -4.63
CA THR A 40 8.89 -19.70 -5.38
C THR A 40 10.18 -19.18 -4.74
N ALA A 41 11.15 -20.06 -4.51
CA ALA A 41 12.45 -19.64 -3.99
C ALA A 41 13.08 -18.57 -4.89
N LEU A 42 13.59 -17.49 -4.31
CA LEU A 42 14.20 -16.38 -5.05
C LEU A 42 15.40 -16.85 -5.89
N SER A 43 16.11 -17.88 -5.42
CA SER A 43 17.22 -18.51 -6.15
C SER A 43 16.83 -19.06 -7.53
N ALA A 44 15.55 -19.39 -7.75
CA ALA A 44 15.04 -19.83 -9.05
C ALA A 44 15.07 -18.72 -10.12
N TYR A 45 15.26 -17.47 -9.72
CA TYR A 45 15.28 -16.28 -10.60
C TYR A 45 16.69 -15.72 -10.83
N ARG A 46 17.76 -16.37 -10.34
CA ARG A 46 19.15 -15.88 -10.51
C ARG A 46 19.58 -15.74 -11.97
N ASN A 47 19.14 -16.65 -12.83
CA ASN A 47 19.57 -16.72 -14.21
C ASN A 47 18.50 -16.17 -15.17
N VAL A 48 18.30 -14.85 -15.14
CA VAL A 48 17.38 -14.17 -16.06
C VAL A 48 18.05 -13.97 -17.43
N ARG A 49 17.36 -14.35 -18.50
CA ARG A 49 17.78 -14.11 -19.89
C ARG A 49 17.34 -12.71 -20.32
N LYS A 50 17.93 -12.17 -21.41
CA LYS A 50 17.54 -10.86 -21.96
C LYS A 50 16.04 -10.73 -22.30
N GLY A 51 15.39 -11.82 -22.72
CA GLY A 51 13.95 -11.87 -22.99
C GLY A 51 13.08 -12.22 -21.77
N GLY A 52 13.64 -12.15 -20.55
CA GLY A 52 12.90 -12.52 -19.33
C GLY A 52 12.78 -14.03 -19.13
N ILE A 53 12.07 -14.39 -18.07
CA ILE A 53 11.73 -15.78 -17.73
C ILE A 53 10.32 -15.83 -17.18
N ILE A 54 9.58 -16.91 -17.46
CA ILE A 54 8.26 -17.13 -16.90
C ILE A 54 8.36 -17.25 -15.38
N ALA A 55 7.61 -16.43 -14.68
CA ALA A 55 7.55 -16.41 -13.22
C ALA A 55 6.33 -17.15 -12.66
N ILE A 56 5.23 -17.19 -13.39
CA ILE A 56 3.97 -17.84 -13.03
C ILE A 56 3.22 -18.20 -14.31
N ASN A 57 2.47 -19.30 -14.31
CA ASN A 57 1.45 -19.56 -15.32
C ASN A 57 0.11 -19.06 -14.78
N LEU A 58 -0.52 -18.14 -15.49
CA LEU A 58 -1.82 -17.62 -15.16
C LEU A 58 -2.93 -18.48 -15.79
N GLU A 59 -4.05 -18.60 -15.10
CA GLU A 59 -5.28 -19.14 -15.69
C GLU A 59 -5.88 -18.13 -16.67
N GLU A 60 -6.72 -18.59 -17.58
CA GLU A 60 -7.37 -17.72 -18.56
C GLU A 60 -8.25 -16.67 -17.85
N GLY A 61 -8.05 -15.40 -18.17
CA GLY A 61 -8.77 -14.28 -17.57
C GLY A 61 -8.28 -13.87 -16.18
N ASP A 62 -7.19 -14.47 -15.66
CA ASP A 62 -6.58 -14.06 -14.40
C ASP A 62 -5.37 -13.14 -14.62
N GLU A 63 -5.04 -12.31 -13.67
CA GLU A 63 -3.93 -11.36 -13.71
C GLU A 63 -3.09 -11.47 -12.44
N LEU A 64 -1.74 -11.36 -12.59
CA LEU A 64 -0.85 -11.19 -11.46
C LEU A 64 -1.08 -9.81 -10.84
N ALA A 65 -1.54 -9.76 -9.59
CA ALA A 65 -1.89 -8.52 -8.91
C ALA A 65 -0.80 -8.09 -7.92
N TRP A 66 -0.19 -9.02 -7.19
CA TRP A 66 0.71 -8.72 -6.07
C TRP A 66 1.92 -9.62 -6.08
N VAL A 67 3.10 -9.03 -5.81
CA VAL A 67 4.37 -9.73 -5.61
C VAL A 67 5.05 -9.16 -4.37
N ARG A 68 5.59 -10.06 -3.51
CA ARG A 68 6.37 -9.69 -2.33
C ARG A 68 7.58 -10.62 -2.20
N ASN A 69 8.68 -10.06 -1.69
CA ASN A 69 9.78 -10.83 -1.14
C ASN A 69 9.44 -11.20 0.30
N THR A 70 9.65 -12.45 0.70
CA THR A 70 9.31 -13.00 2.01
C THR A 70 10.42 -13.91 2.52
N THR A 71 10.40 -14.18 3.83
CA THR A 71 11.39 -15.03 4.51
C THR A 71 11.05 -16.52 4.47
N GLY A 72 9.79 -16.86 4.19
CA GLY A 72 9.29 -18.23 4.27
C GLY A 72 8.53 -18.54 5.57
N GLU A 73 8.64 -17.67 6.57
CA GLU A 73 8.01 -17.79 7.89
C GLU A 73 7.03 -16.67 8.20
N ASP A 74 6.77 -15.81 7.22
CA ASP A 74 5.88 -14.67 7.38
C ASP A 74 4.42 -15.10 7.52
N ASP A 75 3.63 -14.31 8.25
CA ASP A 75 2.18 -14.33 8.13
C ASP A 75 1.73 -13.41 6.99
N LEU A 76 0.91 -13.92 6.11
CA LEU A 76 0.37 -13.19 4.98
C LEU A 76 -1.08 -12.80 5.22
N ILE A 77 -1.43 -11.57 4.83
CA ILE A 77 -2.82 -11.12 4.80
C ILE A 77 -3.19 -10.74 3.37
N ILE A 78 -4.33 -11.25 2.91
CA ILE A 78 -4.92 -10.96 1.60
C ILE A 78 -6.28 -10.33 1.83
N ALA A 79 -6.56 -9.23 1.12
CA ALA A 79 -7.82 -8.54 1.23
C ALA A 79 -8.49 -8.38 -0.14
N THR A 80 -9.84 -8.37 -0.12
CA THR A 80 -10.66 -8.32 -1.32
C THR A 80 -11.45 -7.02 -1.42
N ARG A 81 -11.91 -6.72 -2.63
CA ARG A 81 -12.67 -5.52 -2.94
C ARG A 81 -14.03 -5.46 -2.23
N GLN A 82 -14.68 -6.62 -2.03
CA GLN A 82 -15.94 -6.71 -1.31
C GLN A 82 -15.77 -6.76 0.22
N GLY A 83 -14.56 -6.46 0.73
CA GLY A 83 -14.33 -6.24 2.16
C GLY A 83 -14.09 -7.51 2.97
N VAL A 84 -13.55 -8.55 2.37
CA VAL A 84 -13.10 -9.75 3.07
C VAL A 84 -11.57 -9.71 3.25
N ALA A 85 -11.04 -10.31 4.31
CA ALA A 85 -9.62 -10.54 4.49
C ALA A 85 -9.35 -11.93 5.05
N ILE A 86 -8.24 -12.54 4.62
CA ILE A 86 -7.75 -13.80 5.15
C ILE A 86 -6.29 -13.65 5.57
N ARG A 87 -5.96 -14.10 6.79
CA ARG A 87 -4.60 -14.18 7.30
C ARG A 87 -4.21 -15.64 7.47
N PHE A 88 -3.03 -16.04 6.98
CA PHE A 88 -2.51 -17.41 7.10
C PHE A 88 -0.98 -17.39 7.08
N ALA A 89 -0.36 -18.44 7.62
CA ALA A 89 1.08 -18.60 7.59
C ALA A 89 1.58 -18.85 6.16
N GLU A 90 2.65 -18.19 5.76
CA GLU A 90 3.30 -18.40 4.45
C GLU A 90 3.65 -19.87 4.22
N SER A 91 4.03 -20.58 5.29
CA SER A 91 4.38 -22.00 5.26
C SER A 91 3.25 -22.92 4.76
N ASP A 92 1.99 -22.47 4.83
CA ASP A 92 0.84 -23.16 4.23
C ASP A 92 0.92 -23.24 2.69
N VAL A 93 1.74 -22.38 2.08
CA VAL A 93 2.01 -22.38 0.64
C VAL A 93 3.35 -23.07 0.39
N ARG A 94 3.31 -24.33 -0.02
CA ARG A 94 4.54 -25.05 -0.37
C ARG A 94 5.33 -24.33 -1.47
N PRO A 95 6.66 -24.30 -1.42
CA PRO A 95 7.48 -23.78 -2.53
C PRO A 95 7.18 -24.53 -3.83
N MET A 96 7.08 -23.78 -4.94
CA MET A 96 6.78 -24.31 -6.27
C MET A 96 7.74 -23.77 -7.31
N GLY A 97 7.90 -24.50 -8.42
CA GLY A 97 8.71 -24.05 -9.55
C GLY A 97 8.11 -22.84 -10.26
N ARG A 98 8.94 -22.10 -11.03
CA ARG A 98 8.54 -20.86 -11.72
C ARG A 98 7.31 -21.00 -12.61
N THR A 99 7.17 -22.12 -13.31
CA THR A 99 6.08 -22.38 -14.26
C THR A 99 4.81 -22.97 -13.61
N ALA A 100 4.73 -23.07 -12.28
CA ALA A 100 3.51 -23.49 -11.62
C ALA A 100 2.46 -22.36 -11.64
N THR A 101 1.19 -22.71 -11.68
CA THR A 101 0.07 -21.78 -11.56
C THR A 101 -0.10 -21.28 -10.12
N GLY A 102 0.03 -22.18 -9.15
CA GLY A 102 -0.16 -21.87 -7.73
C GLY A 102 -1.26 -22.70 -7.12
N VAL A 103 -1.75 -22.21 -5.97
CA VAL A 103 -2.84 -22.83 -5.19
C VAL A 103 -3.79 -21.74 -4.72
N ARG A 104 -5.01 -22.11 -4.35
CA ARG A 104 -5.98 -21.15 -3.84
C ARG A 104 -5.51 -20.52 -2.53
N ALA A 105 -5.46 -19.19 -2.49
CA ALA A 105 -5.18 -18.39 -1.29
C ALA A 105 -6.45 -18.08 -0.52
N ILE A 106 -7.48 -17.63 -1.22
CA ILE A 106 -8.78 -17.23 -0.68
C ILE A 106 -9.88 -17.74 -1.62
N ARG A 107 -11.04 -18.04 -1.04
CA ARG A 107 -12.26 -18.31 -1.81
C ARG A 107 -13.02 -17.01 -1.98
N LEU A 108 -13.08 -16.50 -3.18
CA LEU A 108 -13.82 -15.30 -3.54
C LEU A 108 -15.30 -15.63 -3.75
N ASP A 109 -16.17 -14.68 -3.43
CA ASP A 109 -17.56 -14.67 -3.84
C ASP A 109 -17.68 -14.11 -5.27
N GLU A 110 -18.85 -14.22 -5.90
CA GLU A 110 -19.06 -13.79 -7.28
C GLU A 110 -18.80 -12.28 -7.46
N GLY A 111 -17.99 -11.94 -8.44
CA GLY A 111 -17.61 -10.56 -8.73
C GLY A 111 -16.62 -9.93 -7.75
N ASP A 112 -16.10 -10.69 -6.78
CA ASP A 112 -15.05 -10.20 -5.89
C ASP A 112 -13.65 -10.44 -6.49
N GLU A 113 -12.69 -9.64 -6.07
CA GLU A 113 -11.31 -9.72 -6.51
C GLU A 113 -10.34 -9.39 -5.37
N VAL A 114 -9.13 -9.94 -5.44
CA VAL A 114 -8.04 -9.57 -4.54
C VAL A 114 -7.53 -8.18 -4.90
N ILE A 115 -7.48 -7.29 -3.90
CA ILE A 115 -6.98 -5.92 -4.06
C ILE A 115 -5.75 -5.62 -3.21
N ALA A 116 -5.36 -6.52 -2.30
CA ALA A 116 -4.16 -6.33 -1.50
C ALA A 116 -3.57 -7.67 -1.05
N MET A 117 -2.24 -7.70 -0.94
CA MET A 117 -1.47 -8.72 -0.24
C MET A 117 -0.32 -8.04 0.49
N ALA A 118 -0.15 -8.39 1.77
CA ALA A 118 0.93 -7.89 2.60
C ALA A 118 1.43 -8.96 3.58
N THR A 119 2.63 -8.76 4.09
CA THR A 119 3.15 -9.46 5.26
C THR A 119 2.61 -8.78 6.52
N CYS A 120 2.33 -9.54 7.56
CA CYS A 120 1.89 -9.02 8.85
C CYS A 120 3.12 -8.69 9.71
N GLU A 121 3.30 -7.43 10.03
CA GLU A 121 4.31 -6.95 10.97
C GLU A 121 3.73 -6.95 12.38
N GLU A 122 4.54 -7.30 13.39
CA GLU A 122 4.10 -7.27 14.79
C GLU A 122 3.75 -5.84 15.21
N GLY A 123 2.64 -5.66 15.93
CA GLY A 123 2.15 -4.34 16.35
C GLY A 123 1.53 -3.49 15.24
N GLY A 124 1.52 -3.96 14.00
CA GLY A 124 0.96 -3.22 12.87
C GLY A 124 -0.56 -3.20 12.80
N TYR A 125 -1.06 -2.35 11.92
CA TYR A 125 -2.48 -2.19 11.64
C TYR A 125 -2.78 -2.49 10.17
N LEU A 126 -3.95 -3.05 9.93
CA LEU A 126 -4.52 -3.11 8.59
C LEU A 126 -5.30 -1.81 8.34
N LEU A 127 -4.73 -0.92 7.54
CA LEU A 127 -5.42 0.25 7.02
C LEU A 127 -6.32 -0.20 5.87
N THR A 128 -7.60 0.08 5.98
CA THR A 128 -8.60 -0.17 4.93
C THR A 128 -9.21 1.18 4.53
N VAL A 129 -9.18 1.48 3.23
CA VAL A 129 -9.80 2.67 2.66
C VAL A 129 -10.81 2.26 1.61
N THR A 130 -11.99 2.87 1.65
CA THR A 130 -13.11 2.59 0.72
C THR A 130 -13.13 3.58 -0.44
N GLU A 131 -13.83 3.24 -1.51
CA GLU A 131 -13.98 4.09 -2.69
C GLU A 131 -14.63 5.45 -2.36
N ASN A 132 -15.48 5.51 -1.33
CA ASN A 132 -16.11 6.76 -0.88
C ASN A 132 -15.27 7.53 0.18
N GLY A 133 -13.97 7.21 0.32
CA GLY A 133 -13.04 7.97 1.15
C GLY A 133 -13.11 7.68 2.65
N GLN A 134 -13.85 6.65 3.10
CA GLN A 134 -13.79 6.22 4.49
C GLN A 134 -12.51 5.44 4.76
N GLY A 135 -11.82 5.71 5.86
CA GLY A 135 -10.60 5.03 6.26
C GLY A 135 -10.67 4.52 7.69
N ARG A 136 -10.01 3.39 7.96
CA ARG A 136 -9.93 2.79 9.29
C ARG A 136 -8.65 1.99 9.43
N ARG A 137 -8.00 2.11 10.59
CA ARG A 137 -6.95 1.18 11.01
C ARG A 137 -7.55 0.13 11.93
N THR A 138 -7.20 -1.13 11.72
CA THR A 138 -7.62 -2.24 12.58
C THR A 138 -6.39 -3.03 12.98
N ALA A 139 -6.21 -3.30 14.27
CA ALA A 139 -5.07 -4.07 14.75
C ALA A 139 -4.99 -5.44 14.05
N LEU A 140 -3.81 -5.82 13.56
CA LEU A 140 -3.61 -7.09 12.86
C LEU A 140 -3.99 -8.31 13.73
N GLY A 141 -3.92 -8.17 15.06
CA GLY A 141 -4.38 -9.20 16.01
C GLY A 141 -5.87 -9.53 15.92
N GLU A 142 -6.72 -8.66 15.37
CA GLU A 142 -8.14 -8.97 15.14
C GLU A 142 -8.38 -9.94 13.97
N TYR A 143 -7.37 -10.15 13.12
CA TYR A 143 -7.42 -11.09 12.01
C TYR A 143 -6.76 -12.40 12.45
N ARG A 144 -7.56 -13.34 12.92
CA ARG A 144 -7.06 -14.66 13.33
C ARG A 144 -6.36 -15.36 12.17
N THR A 145 -5.24 -16.02 12.43
CA THR A 145 -4.59 -16.89 11.46
C THR A 145 -5.50 -18.08 11.14
N GLN A 146 -5.67 -18.40 9.87
CA GLN A 146 -6.54 -19.44 9.34
C GLN A 146 -5.75 -20.30 8.34
N ASN A 147 -6.29 -21.43 7.92
CA ASN A 147 -5.76 -22.14 6.78
C ASN A 147 -6.06 -21.35 5.48
N ARG A 148 -5.10 -21.30 4.54
CA ARG A 148 -5.32 -20.70 3.22
C ARG A 148 -6.48 -21.36 2.47
N GLY A 149 -7.04 -20.65 1.49
CA GLY A 149 -8.13 -21.17 0.64
C GLY A 149 -9.49 -21.15 1.26
N GLY A 150 -9.61 -20.62 2.50
CA GLY A 150 -10.87 -20.34 3.18
C GLY A 150 -11.60 -19.12 2.64
N ARG A 151 -12.76 -18.81 3.23
CA ARG A 151 -13.54 -17.60 2.89
C ARG A 151 -13.00 -16.33 3.56
N GLY A 152 -12.09 -16.46 4.54
CA GLY A 152 -11.63 -15.34 5.33
C GLY A 152 -12.63 -14.85 6.36
N VAL A 153 -12.46 -13.61 6.80
CA VAL A 153 -13.33 -12.90 7.75
C VAL A 153 -13.71 -11.55 7.16
N ARG A 154 -14.84 -11.00 7.60
CA ARG A 154 -15.23 -9.64 7.24
C ARG A 154 -14.14 -8.65 7.69
N ASN A 155 -13.59 -7.91 6.74
CA ASN A 155 -12.75 -6.76 6.98
C ASN A 155 -13.57 -5.47 6.97
N TYR A 156 -14.45 -5.27 5.99
CA TYR A 156 -15.31 -4.09 5.90
C TYR A 156 -16.72 -4.50 5.47
N ASP A 157 -17.73 -3.78 5.93
CA ASP A 157 -19.13 -4.02 5.56
C ASP A 157 -19.50 -3.23 4.31
N CYS A 158 -19.04 -3.72 3.16
CA CYS A 158 -19.24 -3.05 1.87
C CYS A 158 -20.71 -2.97 1.47
N GLU A 159 -21.48 -4.06 1.67
CA GLU A 159 -22.89 -4.13 1.32
C GLU A 159 -23.72 -3.16 2.19
N GLY A 160 -23.55 -3.23 3.51
CA GLY A 160 -24.29 -2.38 4.46
C GLY A 160 -23.92 -0.89 4.35
N LYS A 161 -22.74 -0.55 3.78
CA LYS A 161 -22.28 0.82 3.59
C LYS A 161 -22.42 1.33 2.15
N GLY A 162 -22.84 0.48 1.21
CA GLY A 162 -23.01 0.84 -0.19
C GLY A 162 -21.72 1.31 -0.88
N THR A 163 -20.57 0.70 -0.52
CA THR A 163 -19.26 1.08 -1.07
C THR A 163 -18.36 -0.15 -1.20
N LEU A 164 -17.31 -0.05 -1.99
CA LEU A 164 -16.28 -1.08 -2.11
C LEU A 164 -14.98 -0.62 -1.46
N VAL A 165 -14.09 -1.55 -1.16
CA VAL A 165 -12.75 -1.24 -0.67
C VAL A 165 -11.89 -0.81 -1.86
N ALA A 166 -11.34 0.40 -1.80
CA ALA A 166 -10.41 0.95 -2.79
C ALA A 166 -9.01 0.36 -2.61
N GLY A 167 -8.62 0.09 -1.36
CA GLY A 167 -7.33 -0.51 -1.08
C GLY A 167 -7.09 -0.80 0.40
N VAL A 168 -6.08 -1.63 0.64
CA VAL A 168 -5.66 -2.06 1.98
C VAL A 168 -4.14 -2.06 2.05
N ARG A 169 -3.57 -1.63 3.19
CA ARG A 169 -2.13 -1.66 3.49
C ARG A 169 -1.90 -2.04 4.94
N VAL A 170 -0.79 -2.72 5.20
CA VAL A 170 -0.26 -2.84 6.56
C VAL A 170 0.57 -1.59 6.85
N VAL A 171 0.27 -0.94 7.96
CA VAL A 171 0.90 0.31 8.38
C VAL A 171 1.26 0.27 9.87
N GLY A 172 2.33 1.00 10.23
CA GLY A 172 2.67 1.34 11.61
C GLY A 172 2.01 2.65 12.06
N GLU A 173 2.33 3.10 13.26
CA GLU A 173 1.84 4.38 13.80
C GLU A 173 2.56 5.57 13.17
N GLU A 174 3.85 5.40 12.86
CA GLU A 174 4.72 6.44 12.31
C GLU A 174 4.70 6.50 10.77
N ASP A 175 3.82 5.77 10.13
CA ASP A 175 3.67 5.83 8.68
C ASP A 175 2.74 6.95 8.26
N ASP A 176 2.93 7.40 7.03
CA ASP A 176 1.97 8.19 6.28
C ASP A 176 1.28 7.32 5.22
N VAL A 177 0.11 7.77 4.78
CA VAL A 177 -0.58 7.19 3.63
C VAL A 177 -0.86 8.26 2.58
N ILE A 178 -0.61 7.89 1.33
CA ILE A 178 -0.97 8.69 0.16
C ILE A 178 -2.25 8.09 -0.40
N LEU A 179 -3.30 8.91 -0.54
CA LEU A 179 -4.58 8.54 -1.14
C LEU A 179 -4.72 9.28 -2.48
N ILE A 180 -5.20 8.57 -3.49
CA ILE A 180 -5.37 9.09 -4.86
C ILE A 180 -6.82 8.87 -5.27
N ALA A 181 -7.48 9.95 -5.71
CA ALA A 181 -8.82 9.90 -6.29
C ALA A 181 -8.77 9.93 -7.82
N ASP A 182 -9.86 9.50 -8.47
CA ASP A 182 -9.96 9.42 -9.94
C ASP A 182 -10.10 10.78 -10.63
N ASP A 183 -10.41 11.83 -9.88
CA ASP A 183 -10.36 13.23 -10.32
C ASP A 183 -8.95 13.83 -10.34
N GLY A 184 -7.93 13.05 -9.88
CA GLY A 184 -6.54 13.46 -9.83
C GLY A 184 -6.11 14.13 -8.53
N ILE A 185 -6.99 14.26 -7.53
CA ILE A 185 -6.63 14.75 -6.21
C ILE A 185 -5.76 13.70 -5.49
N ILE A 186 -4.64 14.16 -4.95
CA ILE A 186 -3.70 13.35 -4.18
C ILE A 186 -3.52 14.01 -2.82
N ILE A 187 -3.70 13.26 -1.75
CA ILE A 187 -3.43 13.72 -0.39
C ILE A 187 -2.45 12.79 0.31
N ARG A 188 -1.65 13.35 1.20
CA ARG A 188 -0.79 12.63 2.14
C ARG A 188 -1.25 12.94 3.55
N ILE A 189 -1.50 11.93 4.34
CA ILE A 189 -1.96 12.06 5.73
C ILE A 189 -1.19 11.11 6.65
N PRO A 190 -0.83 11.53 7.86
CA PRO A 190 -0.29 10.66 8.89
C PRO A 190 -1.30 9.56 9.24
N CYS A 191 -0.84 8.31 9.31
CA CYS A 191 -1.71 7.18 9.66
C CYS A 191 -2.36 7.35 11.03
N GLU A 192 -1.70 8.00 11.99
CA GLU A 192 -2.25 8.29 13.32
C GLU A 192 -3.54 9.11 13.30
N GLN A 193 -3.79 9.92 12.27
CA GLN A 193 -5.04 10.69 12.11
C GLN A 193 -6.22 9.80 11.69
N ILE A 194 -5.96 8.58 11.24
CA ILE A 194 -7.00 7.61 10.89
C ILE A 194 -7.30 6.77 12.13
N ALA A 195 -8.52 6.83 12.62
CA ALA A 195 -8.92 6.15 13.85
C ALA A 195 -8.69 4.64 13.82
N VAL A 196 -8.21 4.10 14.95
CA VAL A 196 -8.16 2.66 15.18
C VAL A 196 -9.54 2.18 15.61
N GLN A 197 -10.09 1.23 14.89
CA GLN A 197 -11.41 0.66 15.14
C GLN A 197 -11.39 -0.86 14.90
N SER A 198 -12.36 -1.56 15.48
CA SER A 198 -12.54 -2.98 15.20
C SER A 198 -12.93 -3.21 13.73
N ARG A 199 -12.88 -4.47 13.28
CA ARG A 199 -13.31 -4.90 11.93
C ARG A 199 -14.78 -4.54 11.58
N TYR A 200 -15.58 -4.20 12.58
CA TYR A 200 -16.98 -3.80 12.43
C TYR A 200 -17.19 -2.28 12.39
N GLY A 201 -16.14 -1.49 12.65
CA GLY A 201 -16.19 -0.04 12.60
C GLY A 201 -16.48 0.49 11.19
N GLY A 202 -17.15 1.64 11.11
CA GLY A 202 -17.50 2.28 9.82
C GLY A 202 -16.35 3.06 9.18
N GLY A 203 -15.29 3.32 9.95
CA GLY A 203 -14.22 4.22 9.53
C GLY A 203 -14.50 5.70 9.85
N VAL A 204 -13.55 6.53 9.48
CA VAL A 204 -13.62 8.00 9.50
C VAL A 204 -13.39 8.54 8.10
N HIS A 205 -13.74 9.77 7.83
CA HIS A 205 -13.41 10.41 6.56
C HIS A 205 -11.89 10.61 6.48
N ALA A 206 -11.20 9.73 5.74
CA ALA A 206 -9.78 9.85 5.43
C ALA A 206 -9.54 10.80 4.25
N MET A 207 -10.46 10.83 3.29
CA MET A 207 -10.44 11.75 2.15
C MET A 207 -11.85 12.26 1.87
N ARG A 208 -11.98 13.58 1.73
CA ARG A 208 -13.22 14.20 1.25
C ARG A 208 -13.19 14.22 -0.27
N LEU A 209 -14.23 13.69 -0.87
CA LEU A 209 -14.35 13.55 -2.32
C LEU A 209 -15.45 14.47 -2.82
N GLU A 210 -15.31 14.96 -4.05
CA GLU A 210 -16.39 15.63 -4.77
C GLU A 210 -17.45 14.62 -5.22
N GLU A 211 -18.63 15.13 -5.60
CA GLU A 211 -19.72 14.27 -6.05
C GLU A 211 -19.33 13.47 -7.30
N GLY A 212 -19.42 12.17 -7.22
CA GLY A 212 -19.03 11.24 -8.31
C GLY A 212 -17.58 10.80 -8.29
N SER A 213 -16.70 11.42 -7.49
CA SER A 213 -15.30 11.01 -7.33
C SER A 213 -15.17 9.83 -6.37
N ARG A 214 -14.11 9.04 -6.55
CA ARG A 214 -13.78 7.90 -5.70
C ARG A 214 -12.27 7.75 -5.51
N VAL A 215 -11.89 7.18 -4.38
CA VAL A 215 -10.51 6.74 -4.16
C VAL A 215 -10.21 5.55 -5.05
N VAL A 216 -9.11 5.61 -5.79
CA VAL A 216 -8.69 4.54 -6.73
C VAL A 216 -7.40 3.87 -6.34
N ALA A 217 -6.57 4.53 -5.52
CA ALA A 217 -5.31 3.95 -5.05
C ALA A 217 -4.90 4.49 -3.69
N LEU A 218 -4.10 3.69 -2.99
CA LEU A 218 -3.40 4.12 -1.78
C LEU A 218 -2.00 3.52 -1.71
N ALA A 219 -1.06 4.29 -1.17
CA ALA A 219 0.31 3.86 -0.92
C ALA A 219 0.73 4.21 0.50
N ARG A 220 1.52 3.33 1.14
CA ARG A 220 2.24 3.62 2.39
C ARG A 220 3.47 4.45 2.04
N ALA A 221 3.75 5.47 2.81
CA ALA A 221 4.98 6.25 2.76
C ALA A 221 5.59 6.31 4.17
N PRO A 222 6.93 6.27 4.30
CA PRO A 222 7.55 6.61 5.58
C PRO A 222 7.20 8.07 5.90
N ARG A 223 7.05 8.39 7.20
CA ARG A 223 6.88 9.78 7.62
C ARG A 223 8.13 10.57 7.22
N GLU A 224 7.95 11.71 6.58
CA GLU A 224 9.01 12.69 6.46
C GLU A 224 9.15 13.35 7.83
N GLU A 225 10.34 13.27 8.43
CA GLU A 225 10.70 14.17 9.51
C GLU A 225 10.64 15.57 8.89
N ASP A 226 9.83 16.47 9.45
CA ASP A 226 9.88 17.88 9.07
C ASP A 226 11.33 18.29 9.29
N ASP A 227 12.09 18.49 8.20
CA ASP A 227 13.36 19.19 8.27
C ASP A 227 12.98 20.54 8.86
N GLU A 228 13.24 20.73 10.17
CA GLU A 228 13.19 22.03 10.82
C GLU A 228 14.03 22.95 9.95
N ASN A 229 13.35 23.80 9.19
CA ASN A 229 13.96 24.79 8.34
C ASN A 229 14.75 25.72 9.28
N PRO A 230 16.10 25.69 9.32
CA PRO A 230 16.85 26.51 10.28
C PRO A 230 16.90 28.00 9.90
N ASP A 231 15.97 28.46 9.05
CA ASP A 231 16.00 29.78 8.42
C ASP A 231 14.84 30.70 8.88
N GLU A 232 14.30 30.51 10.11
CA GLU A 232 13.52 31.56 10.78
C GLU A 232 14.29 32.09 11.99
N GLY A 233 15.24 32.99 11.76
CA GLY A 233 15.97 33.61 12.87
C GLY A 233 17.08 34.58 12.49
N GLU A 234 16.90 35.46 11.53
CA GLU A 234 17.62 36.75 11.53
C GLU A 234 16.62 37.89 11.33
N ASP A 235 15.99 38.27 12.44
CA ASP A 235 15.37 39.58 12.57
C ASP A 235 16.44 40.63 12.38
N ALA A 236 16.43 41.27 11.22
CA ALA A 236 17.20 42.48 10.97
C ALA A 236 16.71 43.59 11.92
N GLU A 237 17.42 43.79 13.03
CA GLU A 237 17.32 45.01 13.84
C GLU A 237 17.63 46.22 12.94
N ASN A 238 16.53 46.83 12.46
CA ASN A 238 16.60 48.11 11.78
C ASN A 238 16.68 49.22 12.83
N THR A 239 17.87 49.54 13.32
CA THR A 239 18.12 50.74 14.13
C THR A 239 18.08 51.96 13.23
N ALA A 240 16.92 52.58 13.15
CA ALA A 240 16.76 53.90 12.61
C ALA A 240 17.32 54.92 13.62
N GLU A 241 18.47 55.57 13.31
CA GLU A 241 18.93 56.74 14.03
C GLU A 241 18.01 57.96 13.78
N PRO A 242 17.70 58.78 14.82
CA PRO A 242 16.87 59.95 14.62
C PRO A 242 17.70 61.10 14.02
N VAL A 243 17.28 61.60 12.87
CA VAL A 243 17.79 62.83 12.27
C VAL A 243 17.32 64.01 13.10
N THR A 244 18.24 64.73 13.75
CA THR A 244 18.02 66.00 14.41
C THR A 244 18.10 67.14 13.39
N ASP A 245 16.97 67.74 13.05
CA ASP A 245 16.90 69.02 12.34
C ASP A 245 17.27 70.16 13.31
N GLU A 246 18.37 70.81 13.09
CA GLU A 246 18.66 72.15 13.65
C GLU A 246 18.19 73.25 12.67
N PRO A 247 17.50 74.30 13.14
CA PRO A 247 17.05 75.37 12.26
C PRO A 247 18.16 76.39 12.07
N GLU A 248 18.53 76.62 10.81
CA GLU A 248 19.35 77.75 10.40
C GLU A 248 18.62 79.07 10.59
N THR A 249 19.12 79.90 11.48
CA THR A 249 18.70 81.28 11.63
C THR A 249 19.33 82.14 10.53
N ALA A 250 18.48 82.82 9.76
CA ALA A 250 18.84 83.85 8.82
C ALA A 250 19.15 85.17 9.58
N GLU A 251 20.26 85.75 9.31
CA GLU A 251 20.51 87.21 9.51
C GLU A 251 21.03 87.83 8.21
N GLU A 252 20.34 88.96 7.89
CA GLU A 252 20.63 90.04 6.92
C GLU A 252 20.47 89.77 5.42
#